data_82db0bf526c135308488b91bcf5f6b01
#
_entry.id   82db0bf526c135308488b91bcf5f6b01
#
_cell.length_a   1.000
_cell.length_b   1.000
_cell.length_c   1.000
_cell.angle_alpha   90.00
_cell.angle_beta   90.00
_cell.angle_gamma   90.00
#
_symmetry.space_group_name_H-M   'P 1'
#
loop_
_entity.id
_entity.type
_entity.pdbx_description
1 polymer ?
#
loop_
_entity_poly.entity_id
_entity_poly.type
_entity_poly.pdbx_seq_one_letter_code
_entity_poly.pdbx_strand_id
1 'polypeptide(L)'
;MIRRPPRSTLDRSSAASDVYKRQHEALPSCKVEVLIPDFMGLVEPLATVLTAEPDVLNHNIESTRTIFRLVRPKGNYDQSLELMVNSKRLAPSIPTKSGIIVGMGEDISEVIETMRDLRAVDCDLLTIGQYLRPSQQHIRMDRFYTPAEFEFLRGEGVSMGFKHVASGPLVRSSYHADEQHRSATLQPR
;
A
#
# COMPACT_ATOMS: atom_id res chain seq x y z
N MET A 1 24.60 25.89 15.44
CA MET A 1 23.95 24.56 15.29
C MET A 1 24.00 24.16 13.82
N ILE A 2 24.94 23.26 13.46
CA ILE A 2 25.11 22.82 12.07
C ILE A 2 23.96 21.84 11.76
N ARG A 3 23.04 22.24 10.89
CA ARG A 3 21.98 21.32 10.38
C ARG A 3 22.68 20.25 9.54
N ARG A 4 22.59 18.99 9.96
CA ARG A 4 23.01 17.87 9.11
C ARG A 4 22.23 17.93 7.80
N PRO A 5 22.87 17.74 6.62
CA PRO A 5 22.17 17.66 5.36
C PRO A 5 21.12 16.52 5.42
N PRO A 6 19.97 16.65 4.72
CA PRO A 6 18.99 15.57 4.67
C PRO A 6 19.66 14.33 4.09
N ARG A 7 19.48 13.17 4.75
CA ARG A 7 19.96 11.89 4.23
C ARG A 7 19.28 11.61 2.89
N SER A 8 20.03 11.08 1.94
CA SER A 8 19.50 10.71 0.63
C SER A 8 18.40 9.63 0.79
N THR A 9 17.51 9.52 -0.18
CA THR A 9 16.48 8.47 -0.23
C THR A 9 17.13 7.09 -0.25
N LEU A 10 18.25 6.94 -0.95
CA LEU A 10 19.01 5.70 -1.04
C LEU A 10 19.59 5.29 0.33
N ASP A 11 20.21 6.22 1.07
CA ASP A 11 20.76 5.95 2.42
C ASP A 11 19.67 5.47 3.39
N ARG A 12 18.48 6.05 3.31
CA ARG A 12 17.33 5.64 4.14
C ARG A 12 16.85 4.23 3.79
N SER A 13 16.80 3.90 2.51
CA SER A 13 16.43 2.57 2.02
C SER A 13 17.43 1.50 2.46
N SER A 14 18.73 1.78 2.36
CA SER A 14 19.78 0.88 2.83
C SER A 14 19.70 0.63 4.33
N ALA A 15 19.53 1.68 5.15
CA ALA A 15 19.41 1.53 6.60
C ALA A 15 18.16 0.73 7.00
N ALA A 16 17.04 0.91 6.30
CA ALA A 16 15.84 0.13 6.53
C ALA A 16 16.05 -1.36 6.15
N SER A 17 16.67 -1.62 5.01
CA SER A 17 16.97 -2.99 4.54
C SER A 17 17.86 -3.75 5.53
N ASP A 18 18.85 -3.10 6.14
CA ASP A 18 19.70 -3.72 7.17
C ASP A 18 18.91 -4.08 8.42
N VAL A 19 17.92 -3.26 8.82
CA VAL A 19 17.04 -3.58 9.95
C VAL A 19 16.19 -4.83 9.64
N TYR A 20 15.63 -4.93 8.44
CA TYR A 20 14.80 -6.09 8.06
C TYR A 20 15.60 -7.38 8.02
N LYS A 21 16.81 -7.36 7.46
CA LYS A 21 17.72 -8.52 7.47
C LYS A 21 18.01 -9.01 8.89
N ARG A 22 18.33 -8.07 9.80
CA ARG A 22 18.55 -8.41 11.21
C ARG A 22 17.31 -8.95 11.92
N GLN A 23 16.11 -8.49 11.54
CA GLN A 23 14.85 -9.03 12.06
C GLN A 23 14.67 -10.49 11.63
N HIS A 24 14.91 -10.83 10.36
CA HIS A 24 14.85 -12.20 9.85
C HIS A 24 15.89 -13.11 10.52
N GLU A 25 17.12 -12.62 10.74
CA GLU A 25 18.17 -13.36 11.45
C GLU A 25 17.80 -13.63 12.91
N ALA A 26 17.27 -12.64 13.61
CA ALA A 26 16.93 -12.74 15.03
C ALA A 26 15.63 -13.53 15.29
N LEU A 27 14.66 -13.44 14.38
CA LEU A 27 13.33 -14.04 14.49
C LEU A 27 12.90 -14.66 13.16
N PRO A 28 13.45 -15.82 12.77
CA PRO A 28 13.19 -16.42 11.44
C PRO A 28 11.73 -16.79 11.17
N SER A 29 10.91 -16.96 12.21
CA SER A 29 9.48 -17.22 12.09
C SER A 29 8.63 -15.97 11.94
N CYS A 30 9.20 -14.79 12.18
CA CYS A 30 8.49 -13.52 12.06
C CYS A 30 8.47 -13.06 10.60
N LYS A 31 7.27 -12.69 10.09
CA LYS A 31 7.10 -12.15 8.76
C LYS A 31 7.21 -10.63 8.78
N VAL A 32 7.85 -10.08 7.75
CA VAL A 32 8.13 -8.64 7.66
C VAL A 32 7.37 -8.04 6.49
N GLU A 33 6.38 -7.19 6.79
CA GLU A 33 5.75 -6.30 5.81
C GLU A 33 6.42 -4.93 5.87
N VAL A 34 6.82 -4.41 4.73
CA VAL A 34 7.45 -3.08 4.64
C VAL A 34 6.53 -2.10 3.93
N LEU A 35 6.23 -0.98 4.58
CA LEU A 35 5.52 0.15 3.97
C LEU A 35 6.55 1.16 3.44
N ILE A 36 6.53 1.39 2.13
CA ILE A 36 7.50 2.25 1.44
C ILE A 36 6.83 3.49 0.83
N PRO A 37 7.58 4.61 0.68
CA PRO A 37 7.16 5.73 -0.15
C PRO A 37 7.29 5.39 -1.64
N ASP A 38 6.82 6.28 -2.52
CA ASP A 38 6.94 6.14 -3.98
C ASP A 38 8.38 6.39 -4.52
N PHE A 39 9.32 6.73 -3.65
CA PHE A 39 10.71 7.07 -3.98
C PHE A 39 10.88 8.12 -5.09
N MET A 40 9.85 8.93 -5.35
CA MET A 40 9.81 9.90 -6.46
C MET A 40 10.09 9.25 -7.83
N GLY A 41 9.67 7.98 -8.03
CA GLY A 41 9.88 7.21 -9.25
C GLY A 41 11.28 6.60 -9.41
N LEU A 42 12.18 6.76 -8.44
CA LEU A 42 13.51 6.17 -8.49
C LEU A 42 13.46 4.65 -8.25
N VAL A 43 14.05 3.88 -9.14
CA VAL A 43 14.06 2.41 -9.08
C VAL A 43 15.13 1.88 -8.11
N GLU A 44 16.26 2.55 -7.98
CA GLU A 44 17.38 2.10 -7.13
C GLU A 44 17.02 1.92 -5.64
N PRO A 45 16.31 2.88 -4.99
CA PRO A 45 15.87 2.68 -3.62
C PRO A 45 14.88 1.52 -3.46
N LEU A 46 14.01 1.32 -4.46
CA LEU A 46 13.08 0.18 -4.49
C LEU A 46 13.85 -1.15 -4.58
N ALA A 47 14.82 -1.24 -5.50
CA ALA A 47 15.67 -2.43 -5.65
C ALA A 47 16.42 -2.73 -4.34
N THR A 48 16.93 -1.71 -3.65
CA THR A 48 17.60 -1.86 -2.35
C THR A 48 16.67 -2.47 -1.30
N VAL A 49 15.41 -2.03 -1.23
CA VAL A 49 14.42 -2.63 -0.30
C VAL A 49 14.13 -4.07 -0.68
N LEU A 50 13.92 -4.35 -1.97
CA LEU A 50 13.58 -5.70 -2.45
C LEU A 50 14.71 -6.72 -2.25
N THR A 51 15.99 -6.29 -2.28
CA THR A 51 17.14 -7.16 -1.96
C THR A 51 17.20 -7.59 -0.48
N ALA A 52 16.42 -6.97 0.38
CA ALA A 52 16.26 -7.42 1.77
C ALA A 52 15.17 -8.48 1.93
N GLU A 53 14.52 -8.87 0.82
CA GLU A 53 13.52 -9.95 0.74
C GLU A 53 12.38 -9.83 1.76
N PRO A 54 11.65 -8.68 1.82
CA PRO A 54 10.49 -8.58 2.70
C PRO A 54 9.43 -9.61 2.30
N ASP A 55 8.66 -10.11 3.26
CA ASP A 55 7.56 -11.05 2.99
C ASP A 55 6.37 -10.39 2.29
N VAL A 56 6.17 -9.08 2.46
CA VAL A 56 5.18 -8.26 1.74
C VAL A 56 5.74 -6.87 1.51
N LEU A 57 5.60 -6.37 0.28
CA LEU A 57 5.87 -4.96 -0.07
C LEU A 57 4.57 -4.18 -0.12
N ASN A 58 4.43 -3.16 0.73
CA ASN A 58 3.26 -2.31 0.80
C ASN A 58 3.57 -0.89 0.34
N HIS A 59 2.74 -0.36 -0.56
CA HIS A 59 2.69 1.06 -0.92
C HIS A 59 1.24 1.48 -1.11
N ASN A 60 0.73 2.33 -0.21
CA ASN A 60 -0.65 2.78 -0.30
C ASN A 60 -0.84 3.81 -1.41
N ILE A 61 -1.84 3.59 -2.28
CA ILE A 61 -2.26 4.59 -3.27
C ILE A 61 -3.06 5.72 -2.61
N GLU A 62 -3.61 5.48 -1.43
CA GLU A 62 -4.31 6.39 -0.51
C GLU A 62 -5.73 6.77 -0.96
N SER A 63 -5.96 7.17 -2.20
CA SER A 63 -7.27 7.62 -2.65
C SER A 63 -7.50 7.38 -4.15
N THR A 64 -8.70 7.71 -4.63
CA THR A 64 -9.04 7.63 -6.06
C THR A 64 -8.30 8.66 -6.89
N ARG A 65 -8.16 8.41 -8.19
CA ARG A 65 -7.46 9.28 -9.14
C ARG A 65 -7.97 10.72 -9.13
N THR A 66 -9.27 10.90 -9.03
CA THR A 66 -9.94 12.22 -9.08
C THR A 66 -9.56 13.11 -7.92
N ILE A 67 -9.53 12.58 -6.71
CA ILE A 67 -9.21 13.34 -5.50
C ILE A 67 -7.76 13.19 -5.05
N PHE A 68 -6.94 12.41 -5.75
CA PHE A 68 -5.57 12.12 -5.36
C PHE A 68 -4.73 13.38 -5.11
N ARG A 69 -4.80 14.36 -6.02
CA ARG A 69 -4.06 15.63 -5.88
C ARG A 69 -4.47 16.44 -4.67
N LEU A 70 -5.73 16.32 -4.24
CA LEU A 70 -6.23 16.99 -3.05
C LEU A 70 -5.71 16.32 -1.78
N VAL A 71 -5.63 14.98 -1.78
CA VAL A 71 -5.17 14.16 -0.64
C VAL A 71 -3.65 14.16 -0.53
N ARG A 72 -2.97 14.03 -1.68
CA ARG A 72 -1.50 13.97 -1.79
C ARG A 72 -0.97 14.99 -2.81
N PRO A 73 -0.90 16.28 -2.46
CA PRO A 73 -0.52 17.35 -3.41
C PRO A 73 0.87 17.17 -4.03
N LYS A 74 1.78 16.49 -3.32
CA LYS A 74 3.15 16.20 -3.77
C LYS A 74 3.31 14.80 -4.40
N GLY A 75 2.26 13.99 -4.40
CA GLY A 75 2.28 12.64 -4.94
C GLY A 75 1.90 12.63 -6.43
N ASN A 76 2.11 11.47 -7.04
CA ASN A 76 1.67 11.18 -8.38
C ASN A 76 1.01 9.79 -8.40
N TYR A 77 -0.24 9.72 -8.83
CA TYR A 77 -1.05 8.50 -8.85
C TYR A 77 -0.42 7.43 -9.78
N ASP A 78 -0.04 7.83 -10.99
CA ASP A 78 0.56 6.91 -11.97
C ASP A 78 1.94 6.42 -11.51
N GLN A 79 2.71 7.25 -10.83
CA GLN A 79 4.00 6.87 -10.23
C GLN A 79 3.81 5.82 -9.11
N SER A 80 2.71 5.88 -8.36
CA SER A 80 2.37 4.84 -7.37
C SER A 80 2.06 3.50 -8.05
N LEU A 81 1.36 3.51 -9.19
CA LEU A 81 1.13 2.30 -9.98
C LEU A 81 2.43 1.78 -10.63
N GLU A 82 3.25 2.66 -11.19
CA GLU A 82 4.55 2.29 -11.78
C GLU A 82 5.49 1.65 -10.75
N LEU A 83 5.46 2.10 -9.49
CA LEU A 83 6.22 1.46 -8.42
C LEU A 83 5.79 0.00 -8.24
N MET A 84 4.49 -0.32 -8.31
CA MET A 84 3.99 -1.69 -8.24
C MET A 84 4.46 -2.53 -9.43
N VAL A 85 4.40 -1.98 -10.66
CA VAL A 85 4.94 -2.64 -11.86
C VAL A 85 6.42 -2.96 -11.69
N ASN A 86 7.21 -1.98 -11.24
CA ASN A 86 8.65 -2.15 -11.01
C ASN A 86 8.94 -3.18 -9.91
N SER A 87 8.11 -3.23 -8.86
CA SER A 87 8.22 -4.22 -7.79
C SER A 87 8.03 -5.63 -8.34
N LYS A 88 6.99 -5.86 -9.13
CA LYS A 88 6.73 -7.16 -9.77
C LYS A 88 7.81 -7.55 -10.77
N ARG A 89 8.36 -6.59 -11.52
CA ARG A 89 9.46 -6.84 -12.45
C ARG A 89 10.75 -7.25 -11.75
N LEU A 90 11.08 -6.61 -10.62
CA LEU A 90 12.33 -6.83 -9.88
C LEU A 90 12.26 -8.06 -8.95
N ALA A 91 11.10 -8.30 -8.33
CA ALA A 91 10.89 -9.37 -7.37
C ALA A 91 9.47 -9.97 -7.51
N PRO A 92 9.20 -10.76 -8.56
CA PRO A 92 7.87 -11.27 -8.89
C PRO A 92 7.27 -12.18 -7.80
N SER A 93 8.12 -12.79 -6.97
CA SER A 93 7.70 -13.67 -5.89
C SER A 93 7.22 -12.93 -4.63
N ILE A 94 7.60 -11.65 -4.47
CA ILE A 94 7.19 -10.87 -3.30
C ILE A 94 5.76 -10.35 -3.52
N PRO A 95 4.81 -10.70 -2.64
CA PRO A 95 3.46 -10.14 -2.69
C PRO A 95 3.47 -8.63 -2.52
N THR A 96 2.67 -7.96 -3.35
CA THR A 96 2.47 -6.50 -3.26
C THR A 96 1.13 -6.18 -2.63
N LYS A 97 1.09 -5.09 -1.88
CA LYS A 97 -0.08 -4.62 -1.15
C LYS A 97 -0.29 -3.13 -1.35
N SER A 98 -1.55 -2.71 -1.40
CA SER A 98 -1.93 -1.30 -1.42
C SER A 98 -3.12 -1.02 -0.51
N GLY A 99 -3.34 0.26 -0.21
CA GLY A 99 -4.44 0.72 0.63
C GLY A 99 -5.15 1.92 0.03
N ILE A 100 -6.47 1.93 0.16
CA ILE A 100 -7.36 3.03 -0.21
C ILE A 100 -8.08 3.52 1.05
N ILE A 101 -8.17 4.82 1.21
CA ILE A 101 -8.95 5.46 2.26
C ILE A 101 -10.14 6.14 1.60
N VAL A 102 -11.35 5.86 2.07
CA VAL A 102 -12.61 6.33 1.48
C VAL A 102 -13.36 7.30 2.41
N GLY A 103 -14.21 8.15 1.84
CA GLY A 103 -15.03 9.14 2.57
C GLY A 103 -14.51 10.56 2.47
N MET A 104 -13.72 10.88 1.43
CA MET A 104 -13.16 12.20 1.17
C MET A 104 -13.83 12.94 0.00
N GLY A 105 -14.92 12.39 -0.57
CA GLY A 105 -15.71 12.99 -1.65
C GLY A 105 -15.66 12.22 -2.97
N GLU A 106 -15.02 11.06 -2.99
CA GLU A 106 -15.03 10.13 -4.13
C GLU A 106 -16.37 9.39 -4.26
N ASP A 107 -16.73 9.02 -5.48
CA ASP A 107 -17.81 8.09 -5.74
C ASP A 107 -17.34 6.62 -5.63
N ILE A 108 -18.28 5.71 -5.32
CA ILE A 108 -17.97 4.29 -5.18
C ILE A 108 -17.45 3.68 -6.49
N SER A 109 -17.89 4.18 -7.64
CA SER A 109 -17.39 3.79 -8.96
C SER A 109 -15.93 4.15 -9.15
N GLU A 110 -15.47 5.28 -8.64
CA GLU A 110 -14.07 5.70 -8.69
C GLU A 110 -13.17 4.82 -7.80
N VAL A 111 -13.70 4.35 -6.65
CA VAL A 111 -13.01 3.36 -5.83
C VAL A 111 -12.82 2.07 -6.61
N ILE A 112 -13.87 1.60 -7.29
CA ILE A 112 -13.82 0.38 -8.13
C ILE A 112 -12.82 0.55 -9.29
N GLU A 113 -12.76 1.73 -9.93
CA GLU A 113 -11.75 2.01 -10.97
C GLU A 113 -10.33 1.95 -10.40
N THR A 114 -10.10 2.54 -9.22
CA THR A 114 -8.80 2.47 -8.54
C THR A 114 -8.42 1.02 -8.20
N MET A 115 -9.38 0.20 -7.80
CA MET A 115 -9.15 -1.24 -7.58
C MET A 115 -8.74 -1.95 -8.88
N ARG A 116 -9.38 -1.63 -10.01
CA ARG A 116 -9.00 -2.15 -11.34
C ARG A 116 -7.58 -1.71 -11.73
N ASP A 117 -7.24 -0.43 -11.53
CA ASP A 117 -5.90 0.10 -11.77
C ASP A 117 -4.84 -0.70 -10.98
N LEU A 118 -5.10 -0.97 -9.70
CA LEU A 118 -4.21 -1.78 -8.85
C LEU A 118 -4.11 -3.24 -9.33
N ARG A 119 -5.22 -3.84 -9.77
CA ARG A 119 -5.16 -5.20 -10.34
C ARG A 119 -4.44 -5.26 -11.67
N ALA A 120 -4.56 -4.23 -12.50
CA ALA A 120 -3.84 -4.13 -13.77
C ALA A 120 -2.31 -4.13 -13.61
N VAL A 121 -1.82 -3.75 -12.44
CA VAL A 121 -0.39 -3.79 -12.07
C VAL A 121 -0.04 -4.95 -11.14
N ASP A 122 -0.85 -6.00 -11.09
CA ASP A 122 -0.66 -7.22 -10.31
C ASP A 122 -0.53 -7.01 -8.79
N CYS A 123 -1.20 -6.01 -8.24
CA CYS A 123 -1.28 -5.85 -6.79
C CYS A 123 -2.05 -7.03 -6.16
N ASP A 124 -1.44 -7.75 -5.21
CA ASP A 124 -1.98 -8.97 -4.63
C ASP A 124 -3.00 -8.73 -3.51
N LEU A 125 -2.71 -7.76 -2.64
CA LEU A 125 -3.43 -7.51 -1.40
C LEU A 125 -3.98 -6.09 -1.36
N LEU A 126 -5.22 -5.95 -0.87
CA LEU A 126 -5.87 -4.64 -0.78
C LEU A 126 -6.44 -4.40 0.62
N THR A 127 -6.26 -3.17 1.11
CA THR A 127 -6.97 -2.66 2.30
C THR A 127 -7.83 -1.46 1.93
N ILE A 128 -9.07 -1.41 2.43
CA ILE A 128 -9.99 -0.28 2.25
C ILE A 128 -10.49 0.15 3.62
N GLY A 129 -10.18 1.38 4.01
CA GLY A 129 -10.53 1.92 5.33
C GLY A 129 -11.24 3.26 5.26
N GLN A 130 -11.99 3.62 6.31
CA GLN A 130 -12.64 4.93 6.42
C GLN A 130 -11.62 6.02 6.71
N TYR A 131 -11.72 7.15 6.01
CA TYR A 131 -11.02 8.36 6.39
C TYR A 131 -11.58 8.92 7.70
N LEU A 132 -10.68 9.12 8.65
CA LEU A 132 -10.96 9.81 9.90
C LEU A 132 -10.09 11.07 9.95
N ARG A 133 -10.72 12.22 9.88
CA ARG A 133 -10.03 13.52 9.80
C ARG A 133 -9.13 13.76 11.01
N PRO A 134 -7.79 13.81 10.86
CA PRO A 134 -6.88 13.92 12.02
C PRO A 134 -6.93 15.30 12.70
N SER A 135 -7.16 16.38 11.94
CA SER A 135 -7.30 17.75 12.46
C SER A 135 -8.05 18.64 11.48
N GLN A 136 -8.41 19.85 11.90
CA GLN A 136 -9.11 20.84 11.05
C GLN A 136 -8.29 21.30 9.84
N GLN A 137 -6.97 21.11 9.86
CA GLN A 137 -6.08 21.46 8.75
C GLN A 137 -6.06 20.42 7.63
N HIS A 138 -6.56 19.20 7.90
CA HIS A 138 -6.67 18.14 6.92
C HIS A 138 -7.96 18.27 6.10
N ILE A 139 -8.00 17.56 4.97
CA ILE A 139 -9.18 17.51 4.11
C ILE A 139 -10.44 17.20 4.93
N ARG A 140 -11.54 17.85 4.60
CA ARG A 140 -12.81 17.59 5.26
C ARG A 140 -13.28 16.18 4.89
N MET A 141 -13.74 15.43 5.89
CA MET A 141 -14.47 14.19 5.66
C MET A 141 -15.82 14.53 5.02
N ASP A 142 -16.13 13.86 3.92
CA ASP A 142 -17.39 14.04 3.20
C ASP A 142 -18.50 13.20 3.84
N ARG A 143 -18.27 11.87 3.91
CA ARG A 143 -19.24 10.94 4.48
C ARG A 143 -18.59 9.71 5.13
N PHE A 144 -19.35 9.02 5.93
CA PHE A 144 -19.04 7.66 6.35
C PHE A 144 -19.61 6.65 5.36
N TYR A 145 -18.78 5.70 4.94
CA TYR A 145 -19.25 4.51 4.23
C TYR A 145 -19.92 3.57 5.21
N THR A 146 -21.02 2.96 4.79
CA THR A 146 -21.75 1.96 5.58
C THR A 146 -21.01 0.63 5.59
N PRO A 147 -21.26 -0.24 6.60
CA PRO A 147 -20.71 -1.60 6.57
C PRO A 147 -21.07 -2.39 5.32
N ALA A 148 -22.27 -2.16 4.75
CA ALA A 148 -22.70 -2.81 3.50
C ALA A 148 -21.89 -2.36 2.29
N GLU A 149 -21.51 -1.08 2.21
CA GLU A 149 -20.63 -0.58 1.14
C GLU A 149 -19.21 -1.13 1.26
N PHE A 150 -18.67 -1.25 2.48
CA PHE A 150 -17.39 -1.92 2.70
C PHE A 150 -17.43 -3.40 2.29
N GLU A 151 -18.50 -4.12 2.62
CA GLU A 151 -18.67 -5.51 2.21
C GLU A 151 -18.83 -5.64 0.70
N PHE A 152 -19.57 -4.74 0.05
CA PHE A 152 -19.67 -4.65 -1.40
C PHE A 152 -18.28 -4.47 -2.05
N LEU A 153 -17.49 -3.50 -1.59
CA LEU A 153 -16.13 -3.28 -2.10
C LEU A 153 -15.22 -4.48 -1.86
N ARG A 154 -15.37 -5.18 -0.74
CA ARG A 154 -14.67 -6.44 -0.48
C ARG A 154 -15.00 -7.49 -1.54
N GLY A 155 -16.29 -7.68 -1.82
CA GLY A 155 -16.78 -8.63 -2.84
C GLY A 155 -16.25 -8.30 -4.24
N GLU A 156 -16.29 -7.02 -4.64
CA GLU A 156 -15.73 -6.55 -5.90
C GLU A 156 -14.23 -6.87 -6.00
N GLY A 157 -13.46 -6.59 -4.94
CA GLY A 157 -12.03 -6.87 -4.94
C GLY A 157 -11.71 -8.38 -5.04
N VAL A 158 -12.46 -9.22 -4.35
CA VAL A 158 -12.32 -10.68 -4.48
C VAL A 158 -12.63 -11.12 -5.91
N SER A 159 -13.70 -10.60 -6.51
CA SER A 159 -14.09 -10.94 -7.89
C SER A 159 -13.07 -10.46 -8.93
N MET A 160 -12.34 -9.37 -8.66
CA MET A 160 -11.23 -8.89 -9.48
C MET A 160 -9.96 -9.74 -9.37
N GLY A 161 -9.90 -10.68 -8.41
CA GLY A 161 -8.77 -11.58 -8.22
C GLY A 161 -7.67 -11.04 -7.28
N PHE A 162 -7.98 -10.10 -6.37
CA PHE A 162 -7.09 -9.86 -5.23
C PHE A 162 -7.04 -11.11 -4.36
N LYS A 163 -5.85 -11.49 -3.91
CA LYS A 163 -5.65 -12.67 -3.04
C LYS A 163 -6.26 -12.47 -1.66
N HIS A 164 -6.30 -11.22 -1.20
CA HIS A 164 -7.00 -10.83 0.04
C HIS A 164 -7.47 -9.38 -0.05
N VAL A 165 -8.66 -9.12 0.48
CA VAL A 165 -9.22 -7.77 0.62
C VAL A 165 -9.73 -7.60 2.04
N ALA A 166 -9.07 -6.73 2.81
CA ALA A 166 -9.58 -6.24 4.08
C ALA A 166 -10.30 -4.92 3.85
N SER A 167 -11.61 -4.88 4.12
CA SER A 167 -12.44 -3.70 3.89
C SER A 167 -13.34 -3.45 5.08
N GLY A 168 -13.29 -2.25 5.66
CA GLY A 168 -14.11 -1.91 6.82
C GLY A 168 -13.71 -0.58 7.46
N PRO A 169 -14.57 0.02 8.29
CA PRO A 169 -14.39 1.37 8.83
C PRO A 169 -13.11 1.54 9.68
N LEU A 170 -12.67 0.49 10.36
CA LEU A 170 -11.48 0.52 11.20
C LEU A 170 -10.25 -0.15 10.56
N VAL A 171 -10.37 -0.60 9.31
CA VAL A 171 -9.24 -1.19 8.58
C VAL A 171 -8.14 -0.16 8.37
N ARG A 172 -6.90 -0.59 8.57
CA ARG A 172 -5.66 0.15 8.29
C ARG A 172 -4.69 -0.78 7.57
N SER A 173 -3.62 -0.24 7.02
CA SER A 173 -2.65 -1.03 6.25
C SER A 173 -2.08 -2.24 7.01
N SER A 174 -1.93 -2.15 8.32
CA SER A 174 -1.43 -3.25 9.18
C SER A 174 -2.53 -4.15 9.76
N TYR A 175 -3.82 -3.93 9.42
CA TYR A 175 -4.92 -4.68 9.98
C TYR A 175 -4.86 -6.16 9.57
N HIS A 176 -4.78 -7.08 10.54
CA HIS A 176 -4.67 -8.54 10.31
C HIS A 176 -3.61 -8.91 9.24
N ALA A 177 -2.43 -8.29 9.32
CA ALA A 177 -1.37 -8.47 8.33
C ALA A 177 -0.90 -9.95 8.20
N ASP A 178 -0.97 -10.72 9.28
CA ASP A 178 -0.67 -12.16 9.30
C ASP A 178 -1.65 -13.00 8.47
N GLU A 179 -2.95 -12.69 8.52
CA GLU A 179 -3.97 -13.35 7.70
C GLU A 179 -3.80 -13.00 6.22
N GLN A 180 -3.50 -11.73 5.94
CA GLN A 180 -3.25 -11.25 4.58
C GLN A 180 -2.02 -11.94 3.96
N HIS A 181 -0.92 -12.05 4.71
CA HIS A 181 0.27 -12.77 4.25
C HIS A 181 -0.03 -14.25 3.98
N ARG A 182 -0.73 -14.93 4.87
CA ARG A 182 -1.15 -16.34 4.67
C ARG A 182 -1.96 -16.51 3.38
N SER A 183 -2.92 -15.62 3.14
CA SER A 183 -3.73 -15.65 1.92
C SER A 183 -2.91 -15.42 0.65
N ALA A 184 -1.87 -14.57 0.72
CA ALA A 184 -0.97 -14.32 -0.41
C ALA A 184 -0.11 -15.53 -0.79
N THR A 185 0.24 -16.39 0.19
CA THR A 185 1.17 -17.50 0.02
C THR A 185 0.48 -18.86 -0.25
N LEU A 186 -0.77 -19.03 0.19
CA LEU A 186 -1.49 -20.30 0.12
C LEU A 186 -2.26 -20.55 -1.19
N GLN A 187 -2.45 -19.54 -2.04
CA GLN A 187 -3.10 -19.75 -3.35
C GLN A 187 -2.06 -20.16 -4.39
N PRO A 188 -2.18 -21.35 -5.00
CA PRO A 188 -1.37 -21.72 -6.16
C PRO A 188 -1.68 -20.74 -7.31
N ARG A 189 -0.65 -20.39 -8.05
CA ARG A 189 -0.75 -19.59 -9.30
C ARG A 189 -1.54 -20.32 -10.36
#